data_a4a6e2b91b113cb31b655c740141e00c
#
_entry.id   a4a6e2b91b113cb31b655c740141e00c
#
_cell.length_a   1.000
_cell.length_b   1.000
_cell.length_c   1.000
_cell.angle_alpha   90.00
_cell.angle_beta   90.00
_cell.angle_gamma   90.00
#
_symmetry.space_group_name_H-M   'P 1'
#
loop_
_entity.id
_entity.type
_entity.pdbx_description
1 polymer ?
#
loop_
_entity_poly.entity_id
_entity_poly.type
_entity_poly.pdbx_seq_one_letter_code
_entity_poly.pdbx_strand_id
1 'polypeptide(L)'
;MDRPDFFTLKNGEKVKLPFSNSEYDRRVNNLRTVMDKNNLDMVILTSMHNIAYYTGFIYCSFGRPYGCVITKNKISTISANIDASQPWRRSHCDNVIYTDWKRDNFLRAIVSIIGRDDPP
;
A
#
# COMPACT_ATOMS: atom_id res chain seq x y z
N MET A 1 -26.24 4.66 -9.37
CA MET A 1 -25.21 4.64 -8.32
C MET A 1 -23.85 4.41 -8.94
N ASP A 2 -22.94 5.31 -8.74
CA ASP A 2 -21.59 5.18 -9.30
C ASP A 2 -20.79 4.19 -8.47
N ARG A 3 -20.04 3.35 -9.17
CA ARG A 3 -19.10 2.43 -8.52
C ARG A 3 -17.76 3.12 -8.39
N PRO A 4 -17.15 3.14 -7.20
CA PRO A 4 -15.82 3.73 -7.08
C PRO A 4 -14.78 2.90 -7.82
N ASP A 5 -13.78 3.58 -8.41
CA ASP A 5 -12.66 2.91 -9.04
C ASP A 5 -11.69 2.36 -7.98
N PHE A 6 -11.61 3.04 -6.85
CA PHE A 6 -10.81 2.64 -5.69
C PHE A 6 -11.38 3.30 -4.43
N PHE A 7 -11.03 2.76 -3.28
CA PHE A 7 -11.44 3.34 -1.99
C PHE A 7 -10.51 2.84 -0.87
N THR A 8 -10.46 3.61 0.22
CA THR A 8 -9.71 3.22 1.42
C THR A 8 -10.58 2.28 2.25
N LEU A 9 -9.99 1.17 2.70
CA LEU A 9 -10.70 0.22 3.55
C LEU A 9 -9.98 0.06 4.88
N LYS A 10 -10.73 0.31 5.96
CA LYS A 10 -10.27 0.13 7.34
C LYS A 10 -11.29 -0.72 8.07
N ASN A 11 -11.37 -1.99 7.72
CA ASN A 11 -12.42 -2.89 8.19
C ASN A 11 -11.84 -3.95 9.13
N GLY A 12 -12.24 -3.88 10.39
CA GLY A 12 -11.83 -4.83 11.39
C GLY A 12 -10.55 -4.42 12.11
N GLU A 13 -10.19 -5.19 13.12
CA GLU A 13 -8.98 -4.95 13.90
C GLU A 13 -7.76 -5.51 13.19
N LYS A 14 -6.64 -4.82 13.32
CA LYS A 14 -5.37 -5.32 12.79
C LYS A 14 -4.90 -6.51 13.60
N VAL A 15 -4.39 -7.52 12.93
CA VAL A 15 -3.81 -8.69 13.58
C VAL A 15 -2.41 -8.37 14.09
N LYS A 16 -1.93 -9.16 15.04
CA LYS A 16 -0.55 -9.04 15.52
C LYS A 16 0.40 -9.51 14.41
N LEU A 17 1.35 -8.64 14.04
CA LEU A 17 2.34 -8.94 13.02
C LEU A 17 3.58 -9.59 13.63
N PRO A 18 4.45 -10.23 12.79
CA PRO A 18 5.67 -10.87 13.28
C PRO A 18 6.62 -9.92 13.99
N PHE A 19 6.63 -8.65 13.59
CA PHE A 19 7.51 -7.63 14.19
C PHE A 19 6.68 -6.51 14.79
N SER A 20 7.31 -5.71 15.67
CA SER A 20 6.65 -4.59 16.31
C SER A 20 6.38 -3.45 15.32
N ASN A 21 5.43 -2.58 15.66
CA ASN A 21 5.16 -1.37 14.88
C ASN A 21 6.41 -0.52 14.73
N SER A 22 7.21 -0.39 15.80
CA SER A 22 8.44 0.40 15.74
C SER A 22 9.47 -0.20 14.79
N GLU A 23 9.52 -1.52 14.63
CA GLU A 23 10.42 -2.15 13.67
C GLU A 23 10.00 -1.83 12.24
N TYR A 24 8.69 -1.89 11.93
CA TYR A 24 8.21 -1.52 10.59
C TYR A 24 8.47 -0.05 10.30
N ASP A 25 8.24 0.82 11.28
CA ASP A 25 8.52 2.26 11.14
C ASP A 25 10.00 2.50 10.87
N ARG A 26 10.89 1.77 11.57
CA ARG A 26 12.33 1.86 11.34
C ARG A 26 12.71 1.50 9.92
N ARG A 27 12.12 0.43 9.39
CA ARG A 27 12.38 -0.02 8.00
C ARG A 27 11.94 1.03 6.99
N VAL A 28 10.74 1.57 7.16
CA VAL A 28 10.21 2.60 6.27
C VAL A 28 11.03 3.88 6.36
N ASN A 29 11.45 4.28 7.57
CA ASN A 29 12.27 5.47 7.75
C ASN A 29 13.65 5.32 7.12
N ASN A 30 14.23 4.13 7.16
CA ASN A 30 15.49 3.86 6.47
C ASN A 30 15.32 4.00 4.95
N LEU A 31 14.22 3.50 4.41
CA LEU A 31 13.93 3.65 2.98
C LEU A 31 13.75 5.13 2.63
N ARG A 32 13.04 5.88 3.47
CA ARG A 32 12.85 7.32 3.23
C ARG A 32 14.18 8.09 3.25
N THR A 33 15.11 7.68 4.06
CA THR A 33 16.47 8.26 4.05
C THR A 33 17.15 8.03 2.70
N VAL A 34 17.02 6.82 2.14
CA VAL A 34 17.57 6.51 0.82
C VAL A 34 16.85 7.31 -0.26
N MET A 35 15.54 7.45 -0.14
CA MET A 35 14.74 8.26 -1.06
C MET A 35 15.23 9.70 -1.09
N ASP A 36 15.48 10.30 0.08
CA ASP A 36 15.98 11.67 0.17
C ASP A 36 17.36 11.81 -0.48
N LYS A 37 18.25 10.85 -0.27
CA LYS A 37 19.59 10.87 -0.86
C LYS A 37 19.55 10.80 -2.38
N ASN A 38 18.55 10.17 -2.94
CA ASN A 38 18.42 9.95 -4.39
C ASN A 38 17.38 10.87 -5.02
N ASN A 39 16.85 11.82 -4.28
CA ASN A 39 15.82 12.76 -4.75
C ASN A 39 14.57 12.05 -5.27
N LEU A 40 14.14 11.00 -4.58
CA LEU A 40 12.93 10.26 -4.91
C LEU A 40 11.78 10.73 -4.04
N ASP A 41 10.65 11.01 -4.65
CA ASP A 41 9.44 11.45 -3.93
C ASP A 41 8.59 10.27 -3.49
N MET A 42 8.71 9.14 -4.17
CA MET A 42 7.94 7.95 -3.85
C MET A 42 8.66 6.70 -4.33
N VAL A 43 8.25 5.58 -3.76
CA VAL A 43 8.66 4.24 -4.19
C VAL A 43 7.41 3.39 -4.36
N ILE A 44 7.33 2.67 -5.46
CA ILE A 44 6.25 1.73 -5.71
C ILE A 44 6.84 0.33 -5.68
N LEU A 45 6.33 -0.50 -4.78
CA LEU A 45 6.77 -1.88 -4.62
C LEU A 45 5.71 -2.81 -5.20
N THR A 46 6.15 -3.80 -5.95
CA THR A 46 5.26 -4.81 -6.53
C THR A 46 5.68 -6.23 -6.18
N SER A 47 6.83 -6.40 -5.54
CA SER A 47 7.31 -7.69 -5.09
C SER A 47 6.69 -8.06 -3.75
N MET A 48 6.18 -9.29 -3.65
CA MET A 48 5.60 -9.81 -2.42
C MET A 48 6.56 -9.70 -1.23
N HIS A 49 7.83 -10.03 -1.44
CA HIS A 49 8.81 -9.99 -0.36
C HIS A 49 9.11 -8.57 0.11
N ASN A 50 9.24 -7.65 -0.82
CA ASN A 50 9.49 -6.24 -0.47
C ASN A 50 8.30 -5.64 0.25
N ILE A 51 7.09 -5.93 -0.21
CA ILE A 51 5.88 -5.42 0.43
C ILE A 51 5.77 -5.97 1.85
N ALA A 52 6.02 -7.27 2.05
CA ALA A 52 5.98 -7.89 3.38
C ALA A 52 7.03 -7.30 4.31
N TYR A 53 8.22 -6.98 3.79
CA TYR A 53 9.28 -6.40 4.59
C TYR A 53 8.85 -5.08 5.23
N TYR A 54 8.18 -4.22 4.48
CA TYR A 54 7.80 -2.89 4.96
C TYR A 54 6.43 -2.84 5.61
N THR A 55 5.52 -3.75 5.27
CA THR A 55 4.13 -3.68 5.73
C THR A 55 3.71 -4.83 6.63
N GLY A 56 4.42 -5.95 6.57
CA GLY A 56 4.06 -7.17 7.29
C GLY A 56 3.08 -8.05 6.53
N PHE A 57 2.53 -7.60 5.42
CA PHE A 57 1.52 -8.36 4.70
C PHE A 57 2.14 -9.21 3.60
N ILE A 58 1.99 -10.53 3.73
CA ILE A 58 2.40 -11.50 2.71
C ILE A 58 1.17 -11.83 1.87
N TYR A 59 1.27 -11.56 0.58
CA TYR A 59 0.15 -11.73 -0.34
C TYR A 59 0.55 -12.65 -1.49
N CYS A 60 -0.28 -13.67 -1.71
CA CYS A 60 -0.14 -14.53 -2.89
C CYS A 60 -1.08 -14.01 -3.98
N SER A 61 -0.52 -13.36 -4.97
CA SER A 61 -1.30 -12.83 -6.08
C SER A 61 -1.59 -13.93 -7.10
N PHE A 62 -2.86 -14.07 -7.45
CA PHE A 62 -3.28 -14.99 -8.48
C PHE A 62 -3.83 -14.21 -9.67
N GLY A 63 -2.94 -13.47 -10.33
CA GLY A 63 -3.29 -12.74 -11.55
C GLY A 63 -3.84 -11.34 -11.37
N ARG A 64 -4.01 -10.86 -10.14
CA ARG A 64 -4.45 -9.48 -9.89
C ARG A 64 -3.29 -8.63 -9.44
N PRO A 65 -3.13 -7.42 -10.00
CA PRO A 65 -2.07 -6.52 -9.56
C PRO A 65 -2.17 -6.19 -8.07
N TYR A 66 -1.02 -6.12 -7.42
CA TYR A 66 -0.90 -5.79 -6.02
C TYR A 66 0.36 -4.96 -5.82
N GLY A 67 0.29 -3.97 -4.95
CA GLY A 67 1.42 -3.08 -4.78
C GLY A 67 1.45 -2.40 -3.43
N CYS A 68 2.51 -1.63 -3.21
CA CYS A 68 2.65 -0.76 -2.06
C CYS A 68 3.30 0.54 -2.51
N VAL A 69 2.72 1.66 -2.11
CA VAL A 69 3.27 2.98 -2.40
C VAL A 69 3.80 3.58 -1.10
N ILE A 70 5.05 4.01 -1.12
CA ILE A 70 5.68 4.68 0.00
C ILE A 70 6.08 6.08 -0.46
N THR A 71 5.52 7.09 0.21
CA THR A 71 5.89 8.49 -0.01
C THR A 71 6.65 9.00 1.21
N LYS A 72 6.98 10.29 1.21
CA LYS A 72 7.66 10.89 2.35
C LYS A 72 6.83 10.83 3.64
N ASN A 73 5.50 10.79 3.51
CA ASN A 73 4.59 10.89 4.65
C ASN A 73 3.68 9.70 4.82
N LYS A 74 3.52 8.88 3.79
CA LYS A 74 2.52 7.80 3.80
C LYS A 74 3.10 6.49 3.30
N ILE A 75 2.45 5.42 3.72
CA ILE A 75 2.66 4.08 3.18
C ILE A 75 1.28 3.42 3.07
N SER A 76 0.99 2.88 1.91
CA SER A 76 -0.29 2.21 1.67
C SER A 76 -0.11 1.03 0.75
N THR A 77 -0.71 -0.10 1.09
CA THR A 77 -0.85 -1.20 0.15
C THR A 77 -2.02 -0.92 -0.79
N ILE A 78 -1.95 -1.49 -1.98
CA ILE A 78 -3.01 -1.39 -2.98
C ILE A 78 -3.36 -2.80 -3.40
N SER A 79 -4.62 -3.18 -3.24
CA SER A 79 -5.05 -4.55 -3.46
C SER A 79 -6.43 -4.60 -4.12
N ALA A 80 -6.76 -5.76 -4.70
CA ALA A 80 -8.03 -5.96 -5.36
C ALA A 80 -9.17 -6.07 -4.36
N ASN A 81 -10.34 -5.62 -4.78
CA ASN A 81 -11.56 -5.67 -3.95
C ASN A 81 -11.90 -7.08 -3.48
N ILE A 82 -11.52 -8.08 -4.25
CA ILE A 82 -11.80 -9.49 -3.89
C ILE A 82 -11.10 -9.90 -2.59
N ASP A 83 -10.00 -9.25 -2.23
CA ASP A 83 -9.26 -9.54 -1.01
C ASP A 83 -9.85 -8.86 0.22
N ALA A 84 -10.77 -7.93 0.00
CA ALA A 84 -11.53 -7.24 1.05
C ALA A 84 -10.62 -6.68 2.17
N SER A 85 -10.89 -7.05 3.42
CA SER A 85 -10.21 -6.46 4.57
C SER A 85 -8.85 -7.09 4.89
N GLN A 86 -8.42 -8.13 4.17
CA GLN A 86 -7.17 -8.82 4.51
C GLN A 86 -5.94 -7.91 4.51
N PRO A 87 -5.70 -7.11 3.45
CA PRO A 87 -4.53 -6.21 3.45
C PRO A 87 -4.56 -5.18 4.57
N TRP A 88 -5.71 -4.66 4.94
CA TRP A 88 -5.82 -3.74 6.06
C TRP A 88 -5.48 -4.43 7.39
N ARG A 89 -6.11 -5.56 7.64
CA ARG A 89 -5.97 -6.26 8.92
C ARG A 89 -4.58 -6.82 9.14
N ARG A 90 -3.90 -7.25 8.08
CA ARG A 90 -2.63 -7.98 8.15
C ARG A 90 -1.42 -7.13 7.79
N SER A 91 -1.56 -5.82 7.79
CA SER A 91 -0.45 -4.91 7.48
C SER A 91 -0.33 -3.83 8.55
N HIS A 92 0.84 -3.20 8.60
CA HIS A 92 1.12 -2.09 9.50
C HIS A 92 0.72 -0.74 8.90
N CYS A 93 0.09 -0.70 7.76
CA CYS A 93 -0.15 0.55 7.04
C CYS A 93 -1.61 0.66 6.59
N ASP A 94 -1.89 1.74 5.88
CA ASP A 94 -3.18 1.93 5.23
C ASP A 94 -3.32 1.00 4.03
N ASN A 95 -4.54 0.87 3.54
CA ASN A 95 -4.82 0.07 2.36
C ASN A 95 -5.81 0.79 1.46
N VAL A 96 -5.53 0.79 0.17
CA VAL A 96 -6.45 1.25 -0.87
C VAL A 96 -6.85 0.04 -1.68
N ILE A 97 -8.15 -0.11 -1.88
CA ILE A 97 -8.72 -1.19 -2.67
C ILE A 97 -9.12 -0.63 -4.03
N TYR A 98 -8.75 -1.33 -5.10
CA TYR A 98 -9.24 -1.01 -6.43
C TYR A 98 -10.30 -2.02 -6.86
N THR A 99 -11.23 -1.56 -7.67
CA THR A 99 -12.29 -2.40 -8.25
C THR A 99 -11.90 -2.76 -9.68
N ASP A 100 -12.51 -3.79 -10.24
CA ASP A 100 -12.04 -4.33 -11.53
C ASP A 100 -13.00 -4.15 -12.70
N TRP A 101 -13.92 -3.19 -12.64
CA TRP A 101 -14.73 -2.89 -13.82
C TRP A 101 -14.03 -2.01 -14.85
N LYS A 102 -12.86 -1.42 -14.49
CA LYS A 102 -12.02 -0.72 -15.44
C LYS A 102 -10.62 -1.30 -15.37
N ARG A 103 -9.99 -1.44 -16.53
CA ARG A 103 -8.69 -2.11 -16.63
C ARG A 103 -7.59 -1.41 -15.84
N ASP A 104 -7.62 -0.09 -15.75
CA ASP A 104 -6.54 0.70 -15.17
C ASP A 104 -6.82 1.18 -13.74
N ASN A 105 -7.81 0.61 -13.05
CA ASN A 105 -8.15 1.05 -11.69
C ASN A 105 -7.00 0.89 -10.69
N PHE A 106 -6.16 -0.13 -10.86
CA PHE A 106 -4.97 -0.29 -10.03
C PHE A 106 -4.05 0.93 -10.15
N LEU A 107 -3.78 1.37 -11.37
CA LEU A 107 -2.94 2.55 -11.61
C LEU A 107 -3.60 3.83 -11.11
N ARG A 108 -4.90 3.94 -11.23
CA ARG A 108 -5.65 5.08 -10.70
C ARG A 108 -5.55 5.16 -9.18
N ALA A 109 -5.57 4.02 -8.51
CA ALA A 109 -5.39 3.96 -7.06
C ALA A 109 -3.99 4.44 -6.66
N ILE A 110 -2.95 4.05 -7.40
CA ILE A 110 -1.59 4.54 -7.18
C ILE A 110 -1.54 6.06 -7.31
N VAL A 111 -2.07 6.58 -8.39
CA VAL A 111 -2.07 8.02 -8.65
C VAL A 111 -2.80 8.78 -7.54
N SER A 112 -3.88 8.23 -7.00
CA SER A 112 -4.63 8.89 -5.94
C SER A 112 -3.81 9.07 -4.67
N ILE A 113 -2.95 8.11 -4.36
CA ILE A 113 -2.09 8.20 -3.17
C ILE A 113 -1.03 9.28 -3.39
N ILE A 114 -0.43 9.31 -4.55
CA ILE A 114 0.59 10.31 -4.91
C ILE A 114 0.00 11.71 -4.84
N GLY A 115 -1.18 11.90 -5.43
CA GLY A 115 -1.83 13.19 -5.47
C GLY A 115 -2.26 13.72 -4.10
N ARG A 116 -2.45 12.84 -3.12
CA ARG A 116 -2.79 13.25 -1.76
C ARG A 116 -1.61 13.79 -0.98
N ASP A 117 -0.41 13.31 -1.28
CA ASP A 117 0.79 13.65 -0.53
C ASP A 117 1.59 14.74 -1.18
N ASP A 118 1.42 14.88 -2.48
CA ASP A 118 2.27 15.74 -3.27
C ASP A 118 1.66 17.15 -3.30
N PRO A 119 2.29 18.13 -2.64
CA PRO A 119 1.83 19.51 -2.80
C PRO A 119 2.06 19.92 -4.24
N PRO A 120 1.13 20.69 -4.78
CA PRO A 120 1.25 21.17 -6.14
C PRO A 120 2.53 21.95 -6.36
#